data_bec50b12cc217e5f63373f990cbff896
#
_entry.id   bec50b12cc217e5f63373f990cbff896
#
_cell.length_a   1.000
_cell.length_b   1.000
_cell.length_c   1.000
_cell.angle_alpha   90.00
_cell.angle_beta   90.00
_cell.angle_gamma   90.00
#
_symmetry.space_group_name_H-M   'P 1'
#
loop_
_entity.id
_entity.type
_entity.pdbx_description
1 polymer ?
#
loop_
_entity_poly.entity_id
_entity_poly.type
_entity_poly.pdbx_seq_one_letter_code
_entity_poly.pdbx_strand_id
1 'polypeptide(L)'
;IENLPVSISDVNYMMKTLRAIGAGVKLINKNSIEIDARRVNSYVISHDMTKHLRASYYFIGALLGRFGRAKVAMPGGCYLGPRPIDQHIKGFELLGATVSIEDNAIVEATAARLTGSPVYLDMVSVGATVNIMLAAVRASGLTVIENAAKEPHIVDLANFLNSMGADVRGAGTDVIKIRGVDKLHGCTYSIIPDQIEAGTYMVAAAATKGDVLIKNVIPKHLESISTKLIECGAVIEEFDDAVLVSLDHRPGKCNIKTMPHPGFPTDMQPQIGVALAVAEATSVLPEGVSAHRY
;
A
#
# COMPACT_ATOMS: atom_id res chain seq x y z
N ILE A 1 -4.49 11.69 -12.03
CA ILE A 1 -3.72 10.48 -11.73
C ILE A 1 -3.60 9.67 -13.01
N GLU A 2 -2.39 9.31 -13.38
CA GLU A 2 -2.03 8.58 -14.59
C GLU A 2 -1.51 7.18 -14.25
N ASN A 3 -1.40 6.32 -15.25
CA ASN A 3 -0.98 4.92 -15.12
C ASN A 3 -1.89 4.09 -14.19
N LEU A 4 -3.17 4.45 -14.10
CA LEU A 4 -4.14 3.84 -13.22
C LEU A 4 -4.89 2.70 -13.92
N PRO A 5 -4.94 1.48 -13.36
CA PRO A 5 -5.70 0.36 -13.94
C PRO A 5 -7.20 0.51 -13.66
N VAL A 6 -7.89 1.40 -14.38
CA VAL A 6 -9.29 1.75 -14.13
C VAL A 6 -10.28 0.59 -14.36
N SER A 7 -9.84 -0.51 -14.97
CA SER A 7 -10.68 -1.69 -15.21
C SER A 7 -10.85 -2.59 -13.98
N ILE A 8 -9.97 -2.49 -12.98
CA ILE A 8 -10.07 -3.34 -11.78
C ILE A 8 -11.15 -2.84 -10.82
N SER A 9 -11.77 -3.80 -10.11
CA SER A 9 -12.89 -3.55 -9.21
C SER A 9 -12.56 -2.55 -8.11
N ASP A 10 -11.37 -2.66 -7.48
CA ASP A 10 -10.96 -1.84 -6.35
C ASP A 10 -10.84 -0.36 -6.73
N VAL A 11 -10.28 -0.06 -7.90
CA VAL A 11 -10.23 1.32 -8.43
C VAL A 11 -11.63 1.85 -8.68
N ASN A 12 -12.54 1.02 -9.22
CA ASN A 12 -13.92 1.41 -9.44
C ASN A 12 -14.67 1.68 -8.13
N TYR A 13 -14.47 0.86 -7.10
CA TYR A 13 -15.04 1.10 -5.77
C TYR A 13 -14.46 2.36 -5.13
N MET A 14 -13.16 2.61 -5.25
CA MET A 14 -12.54 3.82 -4.77
C MET A 14 -13.13 5.07 -5.46
N MET A 15 -13.27 5.05 -6.79
CA MET A 15 -13.89 6.15 -7.53
C MET A 15 -15.35 6.40 -7.11
N LYS A 16 -16.12 5.33 -6.89
CA LYS A 16 -17.50 5.44 -6.38
C LYS A 16 -17.54 6.06 -4.99
N THR A 17 -16.67 5.62 -4.09
CA THR A 17 -16.56 6.16 -2.72
C THR A 17 -16.18 7.63 -2.73
N LEU A 18 -15.21 8.04 -3.55
CA LEU A 18 -14.82 9.44 -3.70
C LEU A 18 -16.00 10.31 -4.19
N ARG A 19 -16.78 9.83 -5.18
CA ARG A 19 -17.98 10.54 -5.65
C ARG A 19 -19.04 10.64 -4.56
N ALA A 20 -19.23 9.58 -3.78
CA ALA A 20 -20.23 9.55 -2.72
C ALA A 20 -19.94 10.56 -1.60
N ILE A 21 -18.68 10.90 -1.34
CA ILE A 21 -18.29 11.94 -0.38
C ILE A 21 -18.21 13.34 -0.99
N GLY A 22 -18.57 13.50 -2.27
CA GLY A 22 -18.70 14.79 -2.95
C GLY A 22 -17.53 15.15 -3.88
N ALA A 23 -16.55 14.26 -4.13
CA ALA A 23 -15.51 14.52 -5.11
C ALA A 23 -16.05 14.42 -6.55
N GLY A 24 -15.61 15.32 -7.41
CA GLY A 24 -15.73 15.15 -8.85
C GLY A 24 -14.68 14.14 -9.33
N VAL A 25 -15.11 13.04 -9.94
CA VAL A 25 -14.19 12.04 -10.52
C VAL A 25 -14.55 11.81 -11.97
N LYS A 26 -13.63 12.16 -12.87
CA LYS A 26 -13.79 12.07 -14.31
C LYS A 26 -12.74 11.14 -14.91
N LEU A 27 -13.17 10.21 -15.75
CA LEU A 27 -12.28 9.40 -16.56
C LEU A 27 -11.78 10.26 -17.73
N ILE A 28 -10.46 10.41 -17.86
CA ILE A 28 -9.82 11.15 -18.96
C ILE A 28 -9.54 10.20 -20.13
N ASN A 29 -8.97 9.05 -19.83
CA ASN A 29 -8.73 7.96 -20.78
C ASN A 29 -8.72 6.61 -20.05
N LYS A 30 -8.36 5.54 -20.75
CA LYS A 30 -8.36 4.17 -20.19
C LYS A 30 -7.44 3.96 -18.98
N ASN A 31 -6.49 4.86 -18.73
CA ASN A 31 -5.48 4.72 -17.67
C ASN A 31 -5.33 6.00 -16.82
N SER A 32 -6.22 6.99 -16.98
CA SER A 32 -6.07 8.27 -16.28
C SER A 32 -7.40 8.82 -15.80
N ILE A 33 -7.42 9.38 -14.61
CA ILE A 33 -8.58 10.04 -14.01
C ILE A 33 -8.22 11.45 -13.51
N GLU A 34 -9.21 12.34 -13.54
CA GLU A 34 -9.16 13.63 -12.85
C GLU A 34 -10.02 13.54 -11.59
N ILE A 35 -9.47 14.01 -10.46
CA ILE A 35 -10.18 14.08 -9.19
C ILE A 35 -10.24 15.53 -8.74
N ASP A 36 -11.45 16.07 -8.62
CA ASP A 36 -11.71 17.38 -8.02
C ASP A 36 -12.25 17.21 -6.60
N ALA A 37 -11.40 17.42 -5.61
CA ALA A 37 -11.75 17.27 -4.20
C ALA A 37 -12.33 18.55 -3.56
N ARG A 38 -12.50 19.67 -4.31
CA ARG A 38 -12.95 20.95 -3.73
C ARG A 38 -14.34 20.87 -3.11
N ARG A 39 -15.20 19.99 -3.63
CA ARG A 39 -16.59 19.81 -3.18
C ARG A 39 -16.79 18.65 -2.20
N VAL A 40 -15.73 18.00 -1.78
CA VAL A 40 -15.82 16.96 -0.74
C VAL A 40 -16.35 17.59 0.54
N ASN A 41 -17.49 17.10 1.02
CA ASN A 41 -18.25 17.66 2.12
C ASN A 41 -18.67 16.62 3.17
N SER A 42 -18.34 15.34 3.00
CA SER A 42 -18.61 14.27 3.95
C SER A 42 -17.30 13.73 4.53
N TYR A 43 -17.32 13.49 5.83
CA TYR A 43 -16.28 12.76 6.57
C TYR A 43 -16.74 11.33 6.95
N VAL A 44 -17.87 10.89 6.40
CA VAL A 44 -18.48 9.60 6.72
C VAL A 44 -18.33 8.65 5.54
N ILE A 45 -17.73 7.48 5.77
CA ILE A 45 -17.66 6.37 4.82
C ILE A 45 -18.47 5.20 5.40
N SER A 46 -19.60 4.90 4.79
CA SER A 46 -20.54 3.89 5.25
C SER A 46 -20.05 2.47 4.98
N HIS A 47 -20.67 1.48 5.65
CA HIS A 47 -20.39 0.07 5.44
C HIS A 47 -20.60 -0.36 3.98
N ASP A 48 -21.60 0.17 3.29
CA ASP A 48 -21.83 -0.13 1.87
C ASP A 48 -20.67 0.29 0.96
N MET A 49 -19.92 1.33 1.34
CA MET A 49 -18.74 1.78 0.62
C MET A 49 -17.50 0.95 0.97
N THR A 50 -17.39 0.46 2.20
CA THR A 50 -16.17 -0.22 2.71
C THR A 50 -16.19 -1.73 2.50
N LYS A 51 -17.36 -2.37 2.43
CA LYS A 51 -17.52 -3.84 2.39
C LYS A 51 -16.79 -4.53 1.24
N HIS A 52 -16.53 -3.82 0.14
CA HIS A 52 -15.88 -4.34 -1.04
C HIS A 52 -14.44 -3.81 -1.25
N LEU A 53 -14.01 -2.87 -0.43
CA LEU A 53 -12.73 -2.18 -0.60
C LEU A 53 -11.96 -2.13 0.72
N ARG A 54 -10.94 -2.98 0.84
CA ARG A 54 -10.11 -2.96 2.04
C ARG A 54 -9.37 -1.63 2.23
N ALA A 55 -8.88 -1.02 1.15
CA ALA A 55 -8.17 0.27 1.19
C ALA A 55 -9.05 1.43 1.72
N SER A 56 -10.35 1.21 1.94
CA SER A 56 -11.26 2.22 2.49
C SER A 56 -10.84 2.75 3.87
N TYR A 57 -10.08 2.00 4.67
CA TYR A 57 -9.61 2.50 5.96
C TYR A 57 -8.59 3.63 5.84
N TYR A 58 -7.97 3.84 4.67
CA TYR A 58 -7.11 5.02 4.42
C TYR A 58 -7.88 6.33 4.43
N PHE A 59 -9.19 6.30 4.24
CA PHE A 59 -10.03 7.47 4.42
C PHE A 59 -9.97 8.03 5.86
N ILE A 60 -9.64 7.21 6.89
CA ILE A 60 -9.54 7.70 8.27
C ILE A 60 -8.48 8.81 8.34
N GLY A 61 -7.26 8.54 7.93
CA GLY A 61 -6.16 9.52 7.96
C GLY A 61 -6.42 10.73 7.05
N ALA A 62 -6.90 10.49 5.83
CA ALA A 62 -7.16 11.55 4.86
C ALA A 62 -8.28 12.51 5.31
N LEU A 63 -9.39 11.97 5.84
CA LEU A 63 -10.52 12.79 6.30
C LEU A 63 -10.22 13.48 7.64
N LEU A 64 -9.50 12.78 8.54
CA LEU A 64 -9.03 13.37 9.79
C LEU A 64 -8.10 14.57 9.51
N GLY A 65 -7.14 14.43 8.60
CA GLY A 65 -6.27 15.52 8.17
C GLY A 65 -7.01 16.69 7.50
N ARG A 66 -8.10 16.41 6.78
CA ARG A 66 -8.87 17.40 6.04
C ARG A 66 -9.90 18.13 6.90
N PHE A 67 -10.66 17.38 7.71
CA PHE A 67 -11.84 17.88 8.43
C PHE A 67 -11.64 17.94 9.95
N GLY A 68 -10.51 17.41 10.48
CA GLY A 68 -10.39 17.15 11.92
C GLY A 68 -11.34 16.07 12.41
N ARG A 69 -11.99 15.35 11.50
CA ARG A 69 -12.99 14.31 11.81
C ARG A 69 -13.08 13.28 10.70
N ALA A 70 -13.17 12.01 11.10
CA ALA A 70 -13.42 10.89 10.20
C ALA A 70 -14.35 9.88 10.88
N LYS A 71 -15.33 9.32 10.14
CA LYS A 71 -16.19 8.23 10.59
C LYS A 71 -16.23 7.20 9.48
N VAL A 72 -15.55 6.08 9.68
CA VAL A 72 -15.30 5.08 8.63
C VAL A 72 -15.66 3.71 9.15
N ALA A 73 -16.57 3.03 8.46
CA ALA A 73 -16.89 1.63 8.76
C ALA A 73 -15.66 0.74 8.47
N MET A 74 -15.42 -0.24 9.33
CA MET A 74 -14.31 -1.19 9.15
C MET A 74 -14.44 -1.88 7.79
N PRO A 75 -13.32 -2.04 7.07
CA PRO A 75 -13.34 -2.61 5.73
C PRO A 75 -13.68 -4.09 5.73
N GLY A 76 -14.50 -4.49 4.75
CA GLY A 76 -14.68 -5.88 4.36
C GLY A 76 -13.67 -6.36 3.33
N GLY A 77 -14.03 -7.40 2.59
CA GLY A 77 -13.36 -7.80 1.35
C GLY A 77 -12.08 -8.63 1.47
N CYS A 78 -11.66 -9.03 2.69
CA CYS A 78 -10.50 -9.91 2.84
C CYS A 78 -10.67 -10.84 4.04
N TYR A 79 -10.67 -12.16 3.78
CA TYR A 79 -10.86 -13.20 4.78
C TYR A 79 -9.55 -13.70 5.45
N LEU A 80 -8.45 -12.96 5.34
CA LEU A 80 -7.14 -13.34 5.90
C LEU A 80 -7.06 -13.14 7.43
N GLY A 81 -8.17 -13.29 8.15
CA GLY A 81 -8.24 -13.14 9.60
C GLY A 81 -8.36 -11.70 10.11
N PRO A 82 -8.42 -11.52 11.44
CA PRO A 82 -8.51 -10.20 12.04
C PRO A 82 -7.24 -9.39 11.73
N ARG A 83 -7.43 -8.15 11.32
CA ARG A 83 -6.34 -7.22 11.09
C ARG A 83 -6.52 -6.03 12.01
N PRO A 84 -5.85 -6.04 13.16
CA PRO A 84 -5.97 -4.97 14.15
C PRO A 84 -5.53 -3.63 13.55
N ILE A 85 -6.19 -2.55 13.98
CA ILE A 85 -5.85 -1.17 13.60
C ILE A 85 -5.26 -0.39 14.78
N ASP A 86 -4.77 -1.11 15.79
CA ASP A 86 -4.16 -0.55 17.00
C ASP A 86 -3.04 0.43 16.70
N GLN A 87 -2.14 0.11 15.75
CA GLN A 87 -1.06 1.01 15.34
C GLN A 87 -1.57 2.26 14.62
N HIS A 88 -2.69 2.17 13.90
CA HIS A 88 -3.36 3.35 13.30
C HIS A 88 -3.92 4.25 14.39
N ILE A 89 -4.66 3.66 15.35
CA ILE A 89 -5.26 4.37 16.48
C ILE A 89 -4.17 5.06 17.29
N LYS A 90 -3.13 4.32 17.70
CA LYS A 90 -1.97 4.86 18.41
C LYS A 90 -1.38 6.08 17.69
N GLY A 91 -1.18 5.98 16.38
CA GLY A 91 -0.66 7.10 15.58
C GLY A 91 -1.57 8.32 15.59
N PHE A 92 -2.88 8.14 15.43
CA PHE A 92 -3.84 9.25 15.46
C PHE A 92 -3.93 9.91 16.85
N GLU A 93 -3.93 9.11 17.92
CA GLU A 93 -3.94 9.62 19.30
C GLU A 93 -2.69 10.42 19.63
N LEU A 94 -1.51 9.96 19.17
CA LEU A 94 -0.26 10.72 19.31
C LEU A 94 -0.27 12.03 18.52
N LEU A 95 -1.04 12.10 17.43
CA LEU A 95 -1.30 13.36 16.70
C LEU A 95 -2.36 14.24 17.37
N GLY A 96 -2.92 13.83 18.51
CA GLY A 96 -3.91 14.58 19.27
C GLY A 96 -5.37 14.33 18.90
N ALA A 97 -5.66 13.24 18.19
CA ALA A 97 -7.03 12.81 17.94
C ALA A 97 -7.56 11.95 19.09
N THR A 98 -8.88 11.97 19.27
CA THR A 98 -9.62 10.99 20.07
C THR A 98 -10.20 9.97 19.10
N VAL A 99 -9.96 8.68 19.34
CA VAL A 99 -10.46 7.58 18.49
C VAL A 99 -11.35 6.67 19.30
N SER A 100 -12.50 6.32 18.73
CA SER A 100 -13.44 5.33 19.30
C SER A 100 -13.88 4.33 18.23
N ILE A 101 -14.21 3.12 18.65
CA ILE A 101 -14.81 2.09 17.79
C ILE A 101 -16.22 1.83 18.33
N GLU A 102 -17.22 2.14 17.51
CA GLU A 102 -18.62 1.89 17.84
C GLU A 102 -19.00 0.40 17.63
N ASP A 103 -20.11 -0.06 18.23
CA ASP A 103 -20.58 -1.45 18.22
C ASP A 103 -20.76 -2.07 16.82
N ASN A 104 -20.96 -1.25 15.80
CA ASN A 104 -21.08 -1.67 14.40
C ASN A 104 -19.74 -1.68 13.65
N ALA A 105 -18.62 -1.79 14.35
CA ALA A 105 -17.28 -1.73 13.79
C ALA A 105 -17.04 -0.44 12.96
N ILE A 106 -17.49 0.70 13.46
CA ILE A 106 -17.23 2.02 12.87
C ILE A 106 -16.15 2.70 13.68
N VAL A 107 -15.08 3.10 13.02
CA VAL A 107 -14.00 3.92 13.59
C VAL A 107 -14.40 5.37 13.47
N GLU A 108 -14.52 6.06 14.61
CA GLU A 108 -14.68 7.51 14.66
C GLU A 108 -13.43 8.13 15.25
N ALA A 109 -12.79 9.04 14.50
CA ALA A 109 -11.62 9.81 14.90
C ALA A 109 -11.93 11.30 14.83
N THR A 110 -11.63 12.03 15.91
CA THR A 110 -11.87 13.48 15.99
C THR A 110 -10.69 14.21 16.60
N ALA A 111 -10.37 15.37 16.07
CA ALA A 111 -9.36 16.27 16.63
C ALA A 111 -9.77 17.73 16.39
N ALA A 112 -9.70 18.55 17.42
CA ALA A 112 -9.86 20.01 17.24
C ALA A 112 -8.71 20.58 16.40
N ARG A 113 -7.51 20.05 16.57
CA ARG A 113 -6.31 20.35 15.79
C ARG A 113 -5.35 19.17 15.89
N LEU A 114 -4.84 18.73 14.76
CA LEU A 114 -3.75 17.75 14.74
C LEU A 114 -2.42 18.43 15.01
N THR A 115 -1.59 17.82 15.83
CA THR A 115 -0.26 18.33 16.21
C THR A 115 0.79 17.26 15.92
N GLY A 116 1.86 17.64 15.25
CA GLY A 116 2.98 16.74 14.95
C GLY A 116 3.62 16.22 16.23
N SER A 117 3.95 14.93 16.23
CA SER A 117 4.49 14.20 17.38
C SER A 117 5.44 13.08 16.91
N PRO A 118 6.38 12.62 17.75
CA PRO A 118 7.05 11.34 17.54
C PRO A 118 6.04 10.20 17.64
N VAL A 119 6.06 9.30 16.64
CA VAL A 119 5.19 8.12 16.54
C VAL A 119 6.06 6.90 16.32
N TYR A 120 6.29 6.11 17.36
CA TYR A 120 6.96 4.83 17.23
C TYR A 120 5.93 3.72 16.98
N LEU A 121 6.08 2.98 15.87
CA LEU A 121 5.26 1.82 15.56
C LEU A 121 5.86 0.57 16.22
N ASP A 122 5.08 -0.14 17.02
CA ASP A 122 5.54 -1.34 17.74
C ASP A 122 5.88 -2.49 16.78
N MET A 123 5.24 -2.47 15.60
CA MET A 123 5.54 -3.35 14.47
C MET A 123 5.48 -2.56 13.17
N VAL A 124 6.28 -2.98 12.19
CA VAL A 124 6.20 -2.41 10.84
C VAL A 124 4.80 -2.65 10.26
N SER A 125 4.10 -1.58 9.95
CA SER A 125 2.76 -1.62 9.40
C SER A 125 2.61 -0.64 8.24
N VAL A 126 2.42 -1.18 7.04
CA VAL A 126 2.13 -0.39 5.82
C VAL A 126 0.89 0.47 6.04
N GLY A 127 -0.19 -0.15 6.52
CA GLY A 127 -1.46 0.54 6.72
C GLY A 127 -1.35 1.71 7.70
N ALA A 128 -0.72 1.49 8.85
CA ALA A 128 -0.53 2.54 9.85
C ALA A 128 0.37 3.65 9.31
N THR A 129 1.49 3.31 8.67
CA THR A 129 2.41 4.28 8.07
C THR A 129 1.66 5.20 7.09
N VAL A 130 0.90 4.63 6.13
CA VAL A 130 0.11 5.42 5.15
C VAL A 130 -0.91 6.31 5.85
N ASN A 131 -1.69 5.77 6.78
CA ASN A 131 -2.75 6.52 7.45
C ASN A 131 -2.20 7.68 8.30
N ILE A 132 -1.11 7.44 9.02
CA ILE A 132 -0.45 8.48 9.81
C ILE A 132 0.15 9.55 8.88
N MET A 133 0.78 9.17 7.76
CA MET A 133 1.27 10.11 6.75
C MET A 133 0.16 11.03 6.24
N LEU A 134 -0.99 10.44 5.86
CA LEU A 134 -2.16 11.19 5.34
C LEU A 134 -2.73 12.20 6.34
N ALA A 135 -2.72 11.87 7.63
CA ALA A 135 -3.14 12.79 8.69
C ALA A 135 -2.06 13.84 9.01
N ALA A 136 -0.80 13.40 9.10
CA ALA A 136 0.34 14.22 9.55
C ALA A 136 0.70 15.35 8.58
N VAL A 137 0.45 15.20 7.27
CA VAL A 137 0.69 16.29 6.29
C VAL A 137 -0.13 17.56 6.59
N ARG A 138 -1.17 17.44 7.42
CA ARG A 138 -2.01 18.55 7.87
C ARG A 138 -1.87 18.86 9.37
N ALA A 139 -1.03 18.12 10.10
CA ALA A 139 -0.77 18.35 11.52
C ALA A 139 0.15 19.56 11.71
N SER A 140 -0.05 20.32 12.76
CA SER A 140 0.79 21.46 13.07
C SER A 140 2.15 21.02 13.65
N GLY A 141 3.24 21.40 13.03
CA GLY A 141 4.59 21.07 13.49
C GLY A 141 5.21 19.88 12.77
N LEU A 142 6.06 19.13 13.45
CA LEU A 142 6.83 18.00 12.89
C LEU A 142 6.32 16.68 13.46
N THR A 143 5.94 15.77 12.58
CA THR A 143 5.71 14.36 12.91
C THR A 143 6.94 13.55 12.53
N VAL A 144 7.35 12.63 13.38
CA VAL A 144 8.42 11.66 13.11
C VAL A 144 7.85 10.27 13.30
N ILE A 145 7.71 9.51 12.22
CA ILE A 145 7.28 8.10 12.28
C ILE A 145 8.54 7.25 12.34
N GLU A 146 8.71 6.49 13.41
CA GLU A 146 9.80 5.55 13.61
C GLU A 146 9.30 4.10 13.45
N ASN A 147 10.17 3.21 12.99
CA ASN A 147 9.83 1.84 12.58
C ASN A 147 8.76 1.83 11.45
N ALA A 148 8.83 2.81 10.56
CA ALA A 148 7.93 2.97 9.43
C ALA A 148 8.11 1.85 8.40
N ALA A 149 7.05 1.57 7.64
CA ALA A 149 7.09 0.72 6.46
C ALA A 149 7.93 1.36 5.35
N LYS A 150 8.66 0.52 4.57
CA LYS A 150 9.66 0.96 3.58
C LYS A 150 9.27 0.59 2.15
N GLU A 151 8.13 -0.03 1.97
CA GLU A 151 7.66 -0.54 0.69
C GLU A 151 7.65 0.55 -0.39
N PRO A 152 7.90 0.21 -1.67
CA PRO A 152 7.96 1.18 -2.77
C PRO A 152 6.75 2.12 -2.85
N HIS A 153 5.56 1.63 -2.55
CA HIS A 153 4.34 2.46 -2.56
C HIS A 153 4.26 3.46 -1.38
N ILE A 154 5.05 3.28 -0.31
CA ILE A 154 5.23 4.32 0.73
C ILE A 154 6.05 5.49 0.18
N VAL A 155 7.10 5.18 -0.59
CA VAL A 155 7.91 6.19 -1.28
C VAL A 155 7.07 6.92 -2.32
N ASP A 156 6.27 6.17 -3.09
CA ASP A 156 5.36 6.72 -4.11
C ASP A 156 4.32 7.66 -3.50
N LEU A 157 3.71 7.27 -2.36
CA LEU A 157 2.80 8.15 -1.61
C LEU A 157 3.49 9.43 -1.14
N ALA A 158 4.71 9.33 -0.61
CA ALA A 158 5.48 10.51 -0.17
C ALA A 158 5.78 11.45 -1.34
N ASN A 159 6.17 10.91 -2.49
CA ASN A 159 6.40 11.68 -3.72
C ASN A 159 5.11 12.36 -4.22
N PHE A 160 3.99 11.64 -4.20
CA PHE A 160 2.69 12.20 -4.55
C PHE A 160 2.30 13.36 -3.60
N LEU A 161 2.41 13.15 -2.29
CA LEU A 161 2.13 14.20 -1.29
C LEU A 161 3.04 15.41 -1.47
N ASN A 162 4.34 15.20 -1.71
CA ASN A 162 5.30 16.28 -1.98
C ASN A 162 4.97 17.03 -3.28
N SER A 163 4.51 16.33 -4.33
CA SER A 163 4.01 16.94 -5.57
C SER A 163 2.76 17.80 -5.34
N MET A 164 2.02 17.55 -4.25
CA MET A 164 0.89 18.39 -3.80
C MET A 164 1.31 19.52 -2.85
N GLY A 165 2.60 19.68 -2.56
CA GLY A 165 3.14 20.71 -1.68
C GLY A 165 3.30 20.32 -0.22
N ALA A 166 3.28 19.02 0.12
CA ALA A 166 3.66 18.52 1.44
C ALA A 166 5.20 18.57 1.64
N ASP A 167 5.66 18.40 2.89
CA ASP A 167 7.07 18.22 3.24
C ASP A 167 7.24 16.86 3.95
N VAL A 168 7.42 15.81 3.14
CA VAL A 168 7.64 14.42 3.60
C VAL A 168 9.03 13.98 3.21
N ARG A 169 9.83 13.52 4.17
CA ARG A 169 11.23 13.10 3.98
C ARG A 169 11.48 11.76 4.64
N GLY A 170 12.42 10.99 4.10
CA GLY A 170 12.87 9.71 4.66
C GLY A 170 11.97 8.52 4.30
N ALA A 171 10.97 8.67 3.44
CA ALA A 171 10.22 7.52 2.92
C ALA A 171 11.16 6.51 2.25
N GLY A 172 10.92 5.21 2.46
CA GLY A 172 11.86 4.14 2.06
C GLY A 172 12.90 3.81 3.12
N THR A 173 12.97 4.57 4.22
CA THR A 173 13.75 4.24 5.42
C THR A 173 12.81 3.92 6.60
N ASP A 174 13.36 3.51 7.72
CA ASP A 174 12.60 3.25 8.95
C ASP A 174 12.13 4.51 9.69
N VAL A 175 12.57 5.69 9.24
CA VAL A 175 12.19 6.98 9.84
C VAL A 175 11.65 7.93 8.78
N ILE A 176 10.37 8.29 8.91
CA ILE A 176 9.70 9.26 8.04
C ILE A 176 9.43 10.54 8.83
N LYS A 177 9.87 11.67 8.29
CA LYS A 177 9.67 13.00 8.89
C LYS A 177 8.69 13.78 8.03
N ILE A 178 7.64 14.32 8.65
CA ILE A 178 6.57 15.05 7.97
C ILE A 178 6.38 16.38 8.68
N ARG A 179 6.65 17.47 7.99
CA ARG A 179 6.29 18.80 8.44
C ARG A 179 4.92 19.15 7.89
N GLY A 180 3.96 19.35 8.76
CA GLY A 180 2.61 19.70 8.34
C GLY A 180 2.54 21.03 7.61
N VAL A 181 1.61 21.13 6.66
CA VAL A 181 1.39 22.31 5.84
C VAL A 181 -0.06 22.79 5.94
N ASP A 182 -0.27 24.10 5.81
CA ASP A 182 -1.61 24.68 5.90
C ASP A 182 -2.49 24.33 4.70
N LYS A 183 -1.89 24.05 3.54
CA LYS A 183 -2.63 23.80 2.31
C LYS A 183 -1.85 22.87 1.38
N LEU A 184 -2.57 21.94 0.77
CA LEU A 184 -2.11 21.15 -0.37
C LEU A 184 -2.76 21.69 -1.65
N HIS A 185 -2.11 21.50 -2.79
CA HIS A 185 -2.60 21.88 -4.10
C HIS A 185 -2.77 20.64 -5.02
N GLY A 186 -3.41 20.80 -6.16
CA GLY A 186 -3.52 19.75 -7.17
C GLY A 186 -2.21 19.55 -7.92
N CYS A 187 -2.02 18.32 -8.42
CA CYS A 187 -0.89 17.97 -9.30
C CYS A 187 -1.33 16.91 -10.31
N THR A 188 -0.52 16.71 -11.34
CA THR A 188 -0.55 15.51 -12.18
C THR A 188 0.49 14.53 -11.66
N TYR A 189 0.09 13.27 -11.50
CA TYR A 189 0.97 12.26 -10.92
C TYR A 189 0.73 10.91 -11.61
N SER A 190 1.81 10.25 -11.99
CA SER A 190 1.80 8.89 -12.54
C SER A 190 2.21 7.91 -11.45
N ILE A 191 1.35 6.94 -11.14
CA ILE A 191 1.64 5.93 -10.11
C ILE A 191 2.67 4.93 -10.62
N ILE A 192 3.44 4.36 -9.69
CA ILE A 192 4.43 3.32 -10.00
C ILE A 192 3.75 2.01 -10.42
N PRO A 193 4.44 1.16 -11.21
CA PRO A 193 4.00 -0.21 -11.50
C PRO A 193 3.87 -1.06 -10.23
N ASP A 194 2.91 -2.00 -10.26
CA ASP A 194 2.70 -2.94 -9.16
C ASP A 194 3.75 -4.05 -9.18
N GLN A 195 4.60 -4.08 -8.16
CA GLN A 195 5.63 -5.11 -7.98
C GLN A 195 5.03 -6.52 -7.77
N ILE A 196 3.83 -6.61 -7.20
CA ILE A 196 3.18 -7.92 -6.95
C ILE A 196 2.60 -8.47 -8.24
N GLU A 197 2.01 -7.64 -9.10
CA GLU A 197 1.59 -8.04 -10.44
C GLU A 197 2.81 -8.51 -11.26
N ALA A 198 3.88 -7.71 -11.33
CA ALA A 198 5.10 -8.07 -12.04
C ALA A 198 5.70 -9.38 -11.51
N GLY A 199 5.86 -9.50 -10.18
CA GLY A 199 6.35 -10.70 -9.53
C GLY A 199 5.49 -11.95 -9.79
N THR A 200 4.17 -11.77 -9.92
CA THR A 200 3.26 -12.86 -10.27
C THR A 200 3.58 -13.42 -11.65
N TYR A 201 3.82 -12.57 -12.65
CA TYR A 201 4.23 -13.03 -13.99
C TYR A 201 5.64 -13.61 -14.00
N MET A 202 6.58 -13.08 -13.21
CA MET A 202 7.92 -13.66 -13.04
C MET A 202 7.84 -15.10 -12.51
N VAL A 203 7.05 -15.32 -11.46
CA VAL A 203 6.84 -16.64 -10.86
C VAL A 203 6.12 -17.57 -11.83
N ALA A 204 5.13 -17.07 -12.59
CA ALA A 204 4.43 -17.85 -13.59
C ALA A 204 5.38 -18.33 -14.70
N ALA A 205 6.27 -17.47 -15.20
CA ALA A 205 7.30 -17.84 -16.18
C ALA A 205 8.17 -19.00 -15.66
N ALA A 206 8.70 -18.87 -14.43
CA ALA A 206 9.53 -19.90 -13.82
C ALA A 206 8.76 -21.21 -13.58
N ALA A 207 7.52 -21.16 -13.08
CA ALA A 207 6.72 -22.34 -12.80
C ALA A 207 6.33 -23.13 -14.06
N THR A 208 6.20 -22.45 -15.20
CA THR A 208 5.79 -23.04 -16.49
C THR A 208 6.95 -23.32 -17.43
N LYS A 209 8.19 -23.13 -17.00
CA LYS A 209 9.40 -23.29 -17.83
C LYS A 209 9.35 -22.37 -19.05
N GLY A 210 9.02 -21.12 -18.81
CA GLY A 210 8.79 -20.12 -19.84
C GLY A 210 9.97 -19.18 -20.01
N ASP A 211 9.85 -18.35 -21.03
CA ASP A 211 10.73 -17.23 -21.36
C ASP A 211 9.83 -15.99 -21.56
N VAL A 212 9.82 -15.06 -20.58
CA VAL A 212 8.86 -13.96 -20.56
C VAL A 212 9.55 -12.64 -20.23
N LEU A 213 9.40 -11.67 -21.13
CA LEU A 213 9.81 -10.28 -20.90
C LEU A 213 8.66 -9.47 -20.29
N ILE A 214 8.82 -9.05 -19.05
CA ILE A 214 7.86 -8.25 -18.29
C ILE A 214 8.28 -6.78 -18.41
N LYS A 215 7.42 -5.96 -19.01
CA LYS A 215 7.69 -4.54 -19.32
C LYS A 215 6.96 -3.59 -18.40
N ASN A 216 7.37 -2.33 -18.40
CA ASN A 216 6.83 -1.25 -17.56
C ASN A 216 6.91 -1.62 -16.08
N VAL A 217 8.07 -2.06 -15.63
CA VAL A 217 8.38 -2.41 -14.24
C VAL A 217 9.56 -1.57 -13.75
N ILE A 218 9.76 -1.55 -12.46
CA ILE A 218 10.95 -0.98 -11.84
C ILE A 218 11.74 -2.16 -11.26
N PRO A 219 12.84 -2.61 -11.92
CA PRO A 219 13.57 -3.81 -11.51
C PRO A 219 14.03 -3.76 -10.06
N LYS A 220 14.41 -2.58 -9.58
CA LYS A 220 14.79 -2.35 -8.18
C LYS A 220 13.70 -2.75 -7.15
N HIS A 221 12.43 -2.67 -7.52
CA HIS A 221 11.33 -3.11 -6.66
C HIS A 221 11.14 -4.63 -6.63
N LEU A 222 11.78 -5.35 -7.56
CA LEU A 222 11.65 -6.80 -7.76
C LEU A 222 12.84 -7.59 -7.21
N GLU A 223 13.87 -6.94 -6.64
CA GLU A 223 15.14 -7.57 -6.24
C GLU A 223 14.96 -8.82 -5.36
N SER A 224 14.08 -8.76 -4.35
CA SER A 224 13.86 -9.90 -3.48
C SER A 224 13.18 -11.08 -4.20
N ILE A 225 12.34 -10.79 -5.19
CA ILE A 225 11.66 -11.80 -6.02
C ILE A 225 12.66 -12.38 -7.03
N SER A 226 13.40 -11.52 -7.74
CA SER A 226 14.47 -11.91 -8.68
C SER A 226 15.49 -12.82 -8.01
N THR A 227 15.98 -12.42 -6.83
CA THR A 227 16.97 -13.20 -6.06
C THR A 227 16.45 -14.61 -5.76
N LYS A 228 15.19 -14.74 -5.32
CA LYS A 228 14.62 -16.05 -5.00
C LYS A 228 14.34 -16.91 -6.21
N LEU A 229 13.98 -16.32 -7.35
CA LEU A 229 13.84 -17.05 -8.60
C LEU A 229 15.21 -17.51 -9.16
N ILE A 230 16.26 -16.70 -9.01
CA ILE A 230 17.64 -17.11 -9.34
C ILE A 230 18.07 -18.31 -8.47
N GLU A 231 17.78 -18.28 -7.16
CA GLU A 231 18.05 -19.42 -6.26
C GLU A 231 17.29 -20.70 -6.71
N CYS A 232 16.11 -20.53 -7.34
CA CYS A 232 15.35 -21.64 -7.94
C CYS A 232 15.89 -22.09 -9.31
N GLY A 233 16.94 -21.46 -9.83
CA GLY A 233 17.59 -21.78 -11.10
C GLY A 233 17.14 -20.96 -12.30
N ALA A 234 16.28 -19.95 -12.10
CA ALA A 234 15.87 -19.07 -13.19
C ALA A 234 17.01 -18.12 -13.60
N VAL A 235 17.08 -17.80 -14.90
CA VAL A 235 17.91 -16.73 -15.45
C VAL A 235 17.08 -15.46 -15.46
N ILE A 236 17.60 -14.40 -14.88
CA ILE A 236 16.96 -13.07 -14.81
C ILE A 236 17.89 -12.05 -15.47
N GLU A 237 17.36 -11.35 -16.47
CA GLU A 237 18.03 -10.20 -17.08
C GLU A 237 17.22 -8.93 -16.81
N GLU A 238 17.88 -7.92 -16.22
CA GLU A 238 17.25 -6.64 -15.90
C GLU A 238 17.62 -5.59 -16.96
N PHE A 239 16.62 -4.84 -17.40
CA PHE A 239 16.72 -3.68 -18.29
C PHE A 239 16.23 -2.43 -17.53
N ASP A 240 16.25 -1.25 -18.15
CA ASP A 240 15.86 0.00 -17.49
C ASP A 240 14.41 -0.04 -16.94
N ASP A 241 13.48 -0.61 -17.73
CA ASP A 241 12.04 -0.67 -17.39
C ASP A 241 11.42 -2.05 -17.64
N ALA A 242 12.25 -3.10 -17.72
CA ALA A 242 11.79 -4.46 -18.00
C ALA A 242 12.66 -5.51 -17.29
N VAL A 243 12.10 -6.70 -17.10
CA VAL A 243 12.80 -7.89 -16.59
C VAL A 243 12.46 -9.08 -17.46
N LEU A 244 13.46 -9.77 -17.99
CA LEU A 244 13.33 -11.06 -18.66
C LEU A 244 13.52 -12.17 -17.64
N VAL A 245 12.61 -13.11 -17.61
CA VAL A 245 12.68 -14.32 -16.77
C VAL A 245 12.65 -15.54 -17.65
N SER A 246 13.67 -16.39 -17.56
CA SER A 246 13.78 -17.64 -18.31
C SER A 246 14.06 -18.81 -17.39
N LEU A 247 13.37 -19.91 -17.59
CA LEU A 247 13.66 -21.19 -16.95
C LEU A 247 13.19 -22.33 -17.88
N ASP A 248 14.09 -23.24 -18.28
CA ASP A 248 13.81 -24.33 -19.23
C ASP A 248 13.64 -25.70 -18.56
N HIS A 249 13.88 -25.79 -17.25
CA HIS A 249 13.77 -27.00 -16.43
C HIS A 249 12.82 -26.78 -15.23
N ARG A 250 12.66 -27.79 -14.38
CA ARG A 250 11.86 -27.64 -13.14
C ARG A 250 12.58 -26.69 -12.17
N PRO A 251 11.82 -25.82 -11.45
CA PRO A 251 12.42 -25.00 -10.40
C PRO A 251 13.17 -25.87 -9.39
N GLY A 252 14.33 -25.43 -8.98
CA GLY A 252 15.12 -26.04 -7.92
C GLY A 252 14.54 -25.75 -6.53
N LYS A 253 15.12 -26.38 -5.51
CA LYS A 253 14.79 -26.11 -4.11
C LYS A 253 15.15 -24.70 -3.72
N CYS A 254 14.23 -24.00 -3.03
CA CYS A 254 14.50 -22.71 -2.44
C CYS A 254 13.73 -22.55 -1.12
N ASN A 255 14.40 -22.09 -0.05
CA ASN A 255 13.76 -21.74 1.20
C ASN A 255 13.52 -20.22 1.25
N ILE A 256 12.27 -19.82 1.47
CA ILE A 256 11.86 -18.42 1.40
C ILE A 256 11.07 -18.07 2.64
N LYS A 257 11.50 -17.04 3.38
CA LYS A 257 10.74 -16.46 4.49
C LYS A 257 10.17 -15.12 4.05
N THR A 258 8.86 -14.93 4.22
CA THR A 258 8.26 -13.61 4.02
C THR A 258 8.70 -12.64 5.10
N MET A 259 8.98 -11.41 4.73
CA MET A 259 9.46 -10.35 5.63
C MET A 259 8.99 -8.98 5.12
N PRO A 260 8.90 -7.96 6.00
CA PRO A 260 8.74 -6.57 5.56
C PRO A 260 9.82 -6.17 4.55
N HIS A 261 9.49 -5.23 3.67
CA HIS A 261 10.43 -4.73 2.67
C HIS A 261 11.77 -4.24 3.30
N PRO A 262 12.93 -4.58 2.73
CA PRO A 262 13.18 -5.17 1.40
C PRO A 262 13.20 -6.72 1.36
N GLY A 263 12.65 -7.41 2.36
CA GLY A 263 12.52 -8.85 2.33
C GLY A 263 11.50 -9.34 1.30
N PHE A 264 11.33 -10.68 1.22
CA PHE A 264 10.39 -11.29 0.29
C PHE A 264 8.94 -10.95 0.69
N PRO A 265 8.14 -10.34 -0.22
CA PRO A 265 6.82 -9.83 0.15
C PRO A 265 5.84 -10.94 0.52
N THR A 266 5.09 -10.74 1.61
CA THR A 266 4.03 -11.68 2.02
C THR A 266 2.97 -11.87 0.94
N ASP A 267 2.71 -10.85 0.10
CA ASP A 267 1.73 -10.92 -0.98
C ASP A 267 2.20 -11.77 -2.18
N MET A 268 3.47 -12.10 -2.24
CA MET A 268 4.04 -13.05 -3.20
C MET A 268 4.07 -14.50 -2.70
N GLN A 269 3.69 -14.76 -1.44
CA GLN A 269 3.74 -16.09 -0.86
C GLN A 269 2.87 -17.12 -1.62
N PRO A 270 1.61 -16.83 -2.00
CA PRO A 270 0.79 -17.79 -2.75
C PRO A 270 1.42 -18.16 -4.11
N GLN A 271 1.92 -17.17 -4.84
CA GLN A 271 2.48 -17.38 -6.18
C GLN A 271 3.75 -18.25 -6.11
N ILE A 272 4.70 -17.86 -5.25
CA ILE A 272 5.93 -18.63 -5.10
C ILE A 272 5.67 -20.02 -4.52
N GLY A 273 4.65 -20.17 -3.66
CA GLY A 273 4.20 -21.47 -3.15
C GLY A 273 3.80 -22.43 -4.26
N VAL A 274 3.11 -21.93 -5.31
CA VAL A 274 2.77 -22.73 -6.50
C VAL A 274 4.03 -23.16 -7.26
N ALA A 275 4.99 -22.26 -7.48
CA ALA A 275 6.25 -22.59 -8.15
C ALA A 275 7.06 -23.64 -7.35
N LEU A 276 7.11 -23.50 -6.04
CA LEU A 276 7.79 -24.45 -5.16
C LEU A 276 7.07 -25.80 -5.05
N ALA A 277 5.75 -25.84 -5.24
CA ALA A 277 4.99 -27.10 -5.28
C ALA A 277 5.32 -27.97 -6.52
N VAL A 278 5.78 -27.34 -7.61
CA VAL A 278 6.25 -28.06 -8.81
C VAL A 278 7.78 -28.20 -8.86
N ALA A 279 8.50 -27.78 -7.82
CA ALA A 279 9.96 -27.87 -7.74
C ALA A 279 10.46 -29.32 -7.60
N GLU A 280 11.77 -29.54 -7.87
CA GLU A 280 12.39 -30.87 -7.83
C GLU A 280 12.56 -31.43 -6.42
N ALA A 281 12.59 -30.59 -5.38
CA ALA A 281 12.85 -31.01 -4.02
C ALA A 281 12.03 -30.19 -3.00
N THR A 282 12.01 -30.65 -1.76
CA THR A 282 11.27 -30.00 -0.66
C THR A 282 11.83 -28.61 -0.35
N SER A 283 10.94 -27.62 -0.36
CA SER A 283 11.21 -26.23 0.04
C SER A 283 10.43 -25.88 1.32
N VAL A 284 10.90 -24.90 2.06
CA VAL A 284 10.25 -24.40 3.28
C VAL A 284 9.89 -22.93 3.07
N LEU A 285 8.61 -22.59 3.29
CA LEU A 285 8.06 -21.25 3.05
C LEU A 285 7.36 -20.72 4.33
N PRO A 286 8.12 -20.28 5.36
CA PRO A 286 7.53 -19.68 6.55
C PRO A 286 6.97 -18.29 6.29
N GLU A 287 5.79 -18.02 6.86
CA GLU A 287 5.17 -16.70 6.88
C GLU A 287 5.68 -15.90 8.08
N GLY A 288 6.25 -14.73 7.85
CA GLY A 288 6.85 -13.89 8.88
C GLY A 288 6.12 -12.56 9.11
N VAL A 289 5.06 -12.27 8.35
CA VAL A 289 4.36 -10.98 8.40
C VAL A 289 2.89 -11.15 8.79
N SER A 290 2.20 -12.13 8.25
CA SER A 290 0.76 -12.33 8.42
C SER A 290 0.45 -13.60 9.19
N ALA A 291 -0.03 -13.48 10.44
CA ALA A 291 -0.25 -14.61 11.35
C ALA A 291 -1.31 -15.63 10.86
N HIS A 292 -2.18 -15.26 9.93
CA HIS A 292 -3.33 -16.06 9.50
C HIS A 292 -3.44 -16.19 7.98
N ARG A 293 -2.31 -16.33 7.29
CA ARG A 293 -2.34 -16.44 5.82
C ARG A 293 -2.70 -17.84 5.33
N TYR A 294 -2.51 -18.85 6.18
CA TYR A 294 -2.86 -20.26 5.99
C TYR A 294 -3.54 -20.81 7.24
#